data_32912f42f4bb9f3c8e7518e4e1367e1f
#
_entry.id   32912f42f4bb9f3c8e7518e4e1367e1f
#
_cell.length_a   1.000
_cell.length_b   1.000
_cell.length_c   1.000
_cell.angle_alpha   90.00
_cell.angle_beta   90.00
_cell.angle_gamma   90.00
#
_symmetry.space_group_name_H-M   'P 1'
#
loop_
_entity.id
_entity.type
_entity.pdbx_description
1 polymer ?
#
loop_
_entity_poly.entity_id
_entity_poly.type
_entity_poly.pdbx_seq_one_letter_code
_entity_poly.pdbx_strand_id
1 'polypeptide(L)'
;MKEMNKYYILLLFSVLLTACEKTNNCFKTICNPVNLSYRFSLDSPSWREAADPSMIKFKDEYYLFLSKSGGYFHSTDLIHWNLITTDDLPIEKYAPTVMEMNGEIYFTASIATNKIYKSRDPKSGKWELVPDQFPNILADPMLFYDSDNDKVYLYYGSGAATPMMGMELDKNSFMPKGEATPLFYSNAEKYGWEVSGDYNTNYIHTSWLEGAWMNKYKGKYYLQY
;
A
#
# COMPACT_ATOMS: atom_id res chain seq x y z
N MET A 1 -0.59 -66.71 27.51
CA MET A 1 -1.46 -66.03 26.53
C MET A 1 -2.13 -64.77 27.07
N LYS A 2 -1.76 -64.23 28.22
CA LYS A 2 -2.37 -63.02 28.81
C LYS A 2 -1.47 -61.74 28.78
N GLU A 3 -0.19 -61.89 28.46
CA GLU A 3 0.71 -60.73 28.45
C GLU A 3 0.93 -60.09 27.06
N MET A 4 0.67 -60.81 25.98
CA MET A 4 0.83 -60.27 24.62
C MET A 4 -0.19 -59.18 24.26
N ASN A 5 -1.37 -59.18 24.87
CA ASN A 5 -2.42 -58.21 24.55
C ASN A 5 -2.18 -56.80 25.12
N LYS A 6 -1.34 -56.65 26.15
CA LYS A 6 -1.07 -55.35 26.76
C LYS A 6 -0.12 -54.50 25.89
N TYR A 7 0.82 -55.12 25.21
CA TYR A 7 1.77 -54.42 24.35
C TYR A 7 1.16 -54.00 23.02
N TYR A 8 0.21 -54.77 22.47
CA TYR A 8 -0.50 -54.38 21.26
C TYR A 8 -1.45 -53.20 21.48
N ILE A 9 -2.08 -53.09 22.64
CA ILE A 9 -2.94 -51.98 23.00
C ILE A 9 -2.11 -50.69 23.20
N LEU A 10 -0.91 -50.80 23.83
CA LEU A 10 -0.02 -49.64 23.96
C LEU A 10 0.57 -49.20 22.62
N LEU A 11 0.88 -50.12 21.70
CA LEU A 11 1.36 -49.78 20.37
C LEU A 11 0.26 -49.11 19.50
N LEU A 12 -1.00 -49.59 19.61
CA LEU A 12 -2.11 -48.94 18.93
C LEU A 12 -2.41 -47.55 19.47
N PHE A 13 -2.23 -47.30 20.76
CA PHE A 13 -2.43 -45.97 21.35
C PHE A 13 -1.30 -45.01 21.01
N SER A 14 -0.06 -45.49 20.84
CA SER A 14 1.07 -44.63 20.42
C SER A 14 1.00 -44.28 18.96
N VAL A 15 0.43 -45.11 18.07
CA VAL A 15 0.23 -44.78 16.64
C VAL A 15 -0.93 -43.81 16.45
N LEU A 16 -1.91 -43.77 17.35
CA LEU A 16 -3.02 -42.81 17.30
C LEU A 16 -2.63 -41.41 17.81
N LEU A 17 -1.52 -41.27 18.55
CA LEU A 17 -1.04 -39.99 19.05
C LEU A 17 -0.11 -39.26 18.09
N THR A 18 0.40 -39.91 17.01
CA THR A 18 1.26 -39.31 16.00
C THR A 18 0.50 -38.84 14.75
N ALA A 19 -0.82 -39.02 14.69
CA ALA A 19 -1.63 -38.64 13.52
C ALA A 19 -2.29 -37.26 13.63
N CYS A 20 -1.82 -36.39 14.53
CA CYS A 20 -2.25 -35.00 14.54
C CYS A 20 -1.04 -34.08 14.30
N GLU A 21 -0.31 -34.31 13.20
CA GLU A 21 0.36 -33.21 12.56
C GLU A 21 -0.75 -32.28 12.05
N LYS A 22 -0.92 -31.16 12.77
CA LYS A 22 -1.60 -30.01 12.22
C LYS A 22 -0.88 -29.66 10.92
N THR A 23 -1.34 -30.17 9.80
CA THR A 23 -1.11 -29.52 8.53
C THR A 23 -1.71 -28.14 8.72
N ASN A 24 -0.87 -27.15 9.00
CA ASN A 24 -1.21 -25.76 8.84
C ASN A 24 -1.45 -25.55 7.32
N ASN A 25 -2.58 -26.05 6.84
CA ASN A 25 -3.18 -25.57 5.62
C ASN A 25 -3.63 -24.14 5.92
N CYS A 26 -2.65 -23.25 5.98
CA CYS A 26 -2.91 -21.83 5.91
C CYS A 26 -3.62 -21.62 4.57
N PHE A 27 -4.91 -21.36 4.61
CA PHE A 27 -5.67 -21.00 3.43
C PHE A 27 -4.97 -19.77 2.84
N LYS A 28 -4.37 -19.94 1.67
CA LYS A 28 -3.68 -18.84 0.94
C LYS A 28 -4.67 -17.94 0.20
N THR A 29 -5.92 -17.91 0.62
CA THR A 29 -6.97 -17.12 0.01
C THR A 29 -7.44 -16.05 0.97
N ILE A 30 -7.53 -14.83 0.48
CA ILE A 30 -8.17 -13.71 1.17
C ILE A 30 -9.62 -13.72 0.77
N CYS A 31 -10.52 -13.74 1.75
CA CYS A 31 -11.96 -13.66 1.50
C CYS A 31 -12.38 -12.19 1.48
N ASN A 32 -13.04 -11.78 0.41
CA ASN A 32 -13.76 -10.51 0.33
C ASN A 32 -15.28 -10.77 0.40
N PRO A 33 -16.05 -9.84 1.00
CA PRO A 33 -15.61 -8.60 1.64
C PRO A 33 -15.02 -8.82 3.03
N VAL A 34 -14.00 -8.02 3.38
CA VAL A 34 -13.54 -7.86 4.76
C VAL A 34 -14.16 -6.59 5.32
N ASN A 35 -14.91 -6.71 6.42
CA ASN A 35 -15.55 -5.57 7.04
C ASN A 35 -14.53 -4.81 7.90
N LEU A 36 -14.10 -3.65 7.43
CA LEU A 36 -13.21 -2.74 8.15
C LEU A 36 -14.04 -1.62 8.78
N SER A 37 -13.89 -1.44 10.08
CA SER A 37 -14.44 -0.26 10.75
C SER A 37 -13.50 0.92 10.54
N TYR A 38 -13.96 1.98 9.90
CA TYR A 38 -13.23 3.22 9.71
C TYR A 38 -14.09 4.42 10.10
N ARG A 39 -13.44 5.54 10.39
CA ARG A 39 -14.11 6.78 10.76
C ARG A 39 -14.47 7.55 9.50
N PHE A 40 -15.73 7.97 9.40
CA PHE A 40 -16.12 8.98 8.44
C PHE A 40 -15.55 10.34 8.82
N SER A 41 -15.20 11.15 7.83
CA SER A 41 -14.85 12.55 8.03
C SER A 41 -16.10 13.37 8.33
N LEU A 42 -16.45 13.43 9.61
CA LEU A 42 -17.71 14.07 10.07
C LEU A 42 -17.77 15.56 9.76
N ASP A 43 -16.62 16.26 9.85
CA ASP A 43 -16.54 17.70 9.64
C ASP A 43 -16.50 18.09 8.16
N SER A 44 -16.05 17.18 7.31
CA SER A 44 -15.97 17.38 5.86
C SER A 44 -16.21 16.06 5.14
N PRO A 45 -17.44 15.54 5.21
CA PRO A 45 -17.76 14.26 4.59
C PRO A 45 -17.55 14.34 3.07
N SER A 46 -17.05 13.23 2.50
CA SER A 46 -16.91 13.05 1.07
C SER A 46 -17.30 11.63 0.71
N TRP A 47 -17.39 11.33 -0.57
CA TRP A 47 -17.65 9.97 -1.06
C TRP A 47 -16.37 9.15 -1.24
N ARG A 48 -15.25 9.67 -0.73
CA ARG A 48 -13.91 9.10 -0.94
C ARG A 48 -13.26 8.57 0.33
N GLU A 49 -14.03 8.45 1.40
CA GLU A 49 -13.57 7.78 2.60
C GLU A 49 -13.22 6.32 2.28
N ALA A 50 -12.03 5.90 2.74
CA ALA A 50 -11.46 4.57 2.50
C ALA A 50 -11.15 4.25 1.02
N ALA A 51 -11.01 5.25 0.15
CA ALA A 51 -10.51 5.09 -1.22
C ALA A 51 -8.96 5.00 -1.25
N ASP A 52 -8.42 4.77 -2.43
CA ASP A 52 -6.99 4.86 -2.78
C ASP A 52 -6.09 4.02 -1.83
N PRO A 53 -6.30 2.70 -1.71
CA PRO A 53 -5.59 1.89 -0.74
C PRO A 53 -4.10 1.74 -1.08
N SER A 54 -3.24 1.98 -0.08
CA SER A 54 -1.82 1.70 -0.14
C SER A 54 -1.45 0.73 0.99
N MET A 55 -1.00 -0.47 0.64
CA MET A 55 -0.68 -1.51 1.61
C MET A 55 0.78 -1.89 1.56
N ILE A 56 1.36 -2.11 2.73
CA ILE A 56 2.74 -2.56 2.87
C ILE A 56 2.85 -3.70 3.89
N LYS A 57 3.75 -4.65 3.61
CA LYS A 57 4.20 -5.63 4.59
C LYS A 57 5.48 -5.12 5.24
N PHE A 58 5.49 -4.98 6.57
CA PHE A 58 6.62 -4.49 7.33
C PHE A 58 6.80 -5.32 8.61
N LYS A 59 8.01 -5.85 8.83
CA LYS A 59 8.34 -6.73 9.97
C LYS A 59 7.33 -7.87 10.17
N ASP A 60 6.96 -8.53 9.05
CA ASP A 60 5.98 -9.62 8.99
C ASP A 60 4.53 -9.26 9.38
N GLU A 61 4.22 -7.99 9.55
CA GLU A 61 2.88 -7.44 9.76
C GLU A 61 2.45 -6.60 8.56
N TYR A 62 1.14 -6.37 8.41
CA TYR A 62 0.55 -5.63 7.28
C TYR A 62 -0.02 -4.31 7.77
N TYR A 63 0.21 -3.27 7.00
CA TYR A 63 -0.33 -1.92 7.25
C TYR A 63 -1.05 -1.44 6.00
N LEU A 64 -2.29 -0.96 6.16
CA LEU A 64 -3.15 -0.49 5.09
C LEU A 64 -3.55 0.97 5.36
N PHE A 65 -3.18 1.84 4.45
CA PHE A 65 -3.48 3.26 4.47
C PHE A 65 -4.55 3.56 3.44
N LEU A 66 -5.54 4.36 3.81
CA LEU A 66 -6.71 4.69 3.00
C LEU A 66 -6.98 6.19 3.07
N SER A 67 -7.57 6.74 2.02
CA SER A 67 -8.01 8.13 2.01
C SER A 67 -9.03 8.39 3.11
N LYS A 68 -8.87 9.48 3.87
CA LYS A 68 -9.86 10.00 4.84
C LYS A 68 -10.42 8.94 5.80
N SER A 69 -9.58 8.06 6.28
CA SER A 69 -10.02 6.95 7.14
C SER A 69 -9.90 7.23 8.65
N GLY A 70 -9.38 8.38 9.03
CA GLY A 70 -9.15 8.75 10.43
C GLY A 70 -7.99 8.01 11.10
N GLY A 71 -7.22 7.25 10.32
CA GLY A 71 -6.11 6.43 10.76
C GLY A 71 -5.64 5.52 9.65
N TYR A 72 -4.93 4.48 10.03
CA TYR A 72 -4.55 3.39 9.13
C TYR A 72 -4.74 2.05 9.86
N PHE A 73 -4.73 0.96 9.11
CA PHE A 73 -5.05 -0.35 9.64
C PHE A 73 -3.81 -1.22 9.75
N HIS A 74 -3.81 -2.06 10.79
CA HIS A 74 -2.79 -3.06 11.05
C HIS A 74 -3.41 -4.45 11.11
N SER A 75 -2.72 -5.43 10.52
CA SER A 75 -3.08 -6.85 10.55
C SER A 75 -1.85 -7.74 10.57
N THR A 76 -1.98 -8.92 11.17
CA THR A 76 -0.97 -9.99 11.11
C THR A 76 -1.36 -11.11 10.15
N ASP A 77 -2.60 -11.14 9.67
CA ASP A 77 -3.16 -12.25 8.89
C ASP A 77 -3.97 -11.83 7.65
N LEU A 78 -4.10 -10.52 7.38
CA LEU A 78 -4.91 -9.93 6.31
C LEU A 78 -6.43 -10.16 6.45
N ILE A 79 -6.88 -10.70 7.58
CA ILE A 79 -8.29 -10.98 7.86
C ILE A 79 -8.78 -10.10 9.00
N HIS A 80 -8.02 -10.04 10.08
CA HIS A 80 -8.36 -9.25 11.26
C HIS A 80 -7.55 -7.96 11.25
N TRP A 81 -8.26 -6.84 11.18
CA TRP A 81 -7.68 -5.51 11.07
C TRP A 81 -8.02 -4.64 12.26
N ASN A 82 -7.03 -3.94 12.78
CA ASN A 82 -7.18 -2.97 13.86
C ASN A 82 -6.87 -1.57 13.35
N LEU A 83 -7.78 -0.62 13.61
CA LEU A 83 -7.55 0.77 13.29
C LEU A 83 -6.54 1.38 14.28
N ILE A 84 -5.50 2.00 13.74
CA ILE A 84 -4.52 2.81 14.47
C ILE A 84 -4.82 4.27 14.16
N THR A 85 -5.20 5.03 15.18
CA THR A 85 -5.39 6.47 15.07
C THR A 85 -4.08 7.20 15.39
N THR A 86 -3.84 8.35 14.76
CA THR A 86 -2.65 9.17 14.99
C THR A 86 -2.92 10.62 14.64
N ASP A 87 -2.31 11.54 15.39
CA ASP A 87 -2.28 12.96 15.09
C ASP A 87 -1.00 13.38 14.34
N ASP A 88 -0.08 12.43 14.15
CA ASP A 88 1.23 12.72 13.54
C ASP A 88 1.16 12.74 12.00
N LEU A 89 0.13 12.13 11.38
CA LEU A 89 -0.05 12.04 9.93
C LEU A 89 -1.24 12.84 9.42
N PRO A 90 -1.21 13.34 8.18
CA PRO A 90 -2.36 13.95 7.51
C PRO A 90 -3.35 12.89 6.98
N ILE A 91 -3.86 12.05 7.86
CA ILE A 91 -4.71 10.87 7.55
C ILE A 91 -6.09 11.22 6.96
N GLU A 92 -6.48 12.48 6.97
CA GLU A 92 -7.70 12.98 6.33
C GLU A 92 -7.44 13.47 4.89
N LYS A 93 -6.24 13.19 4.32
CA LYS A 93 -5.90 13.52 2.94
C LYS A 93 -6.13 12.33 2.00
N TYR A 94 -6.05 12.60 0.69
CA TYR A 94 -6.31 11.61 -0.36
C TYR A 94 -5.04 10.87 -0.77
N ALA A 95 -5.23 9.71 -1.41
CA ALA A 95 -4.22 8.90 -2.06
C ALA A 95 -2.92 8.81 -1.27
N PRO A 96 -2.95 8.16 -0.09
CA PRO A 96 -1.76 7.94 0.71
C PRO A 96 -0.83 6.97 -0.03
N THR A 97 0.48 7.18 0.11
CA THR A 97 1.50 6.25 -0.34
C THR A 97 2.43 5.88 0.80
N VAL A 98 2.86 4.63 0.80
CA VAL A 98 3.83 4.11 1.78
C VAL A 98 4.93 3.32 1.09
N MET A 99 6.11 3.41 1.64
CA MET A 99 7.31 2.73 1.15
C MET A 99 8.15 2.26 2.34
N GLU A 100 8.74 1.07 2.26
CA GLU A 100 9.73 0.60 3.23
C GLU A 100 11.13 0.84 2.68
N MET A 101 12.01 1.35 3.52
CA MET A 101 13.43 1.47 3.24
C MET A 101 14.23 1.39 4.54
N ASN A 102 15.22 0.50 4.59
CA ASN A 102 16.16 0.37 5.71
C ASN A 102 15.50 0.16 7.09
N GLY A 103 14.38 -0.56 7.15
CA GLY A 103 13.68 -0.88 8.39
C GLY A 103 12.82 0.27 8.94
N GLU A 104 12.52 1.25 8.12
CA GLU A 104 11.56 2.32 8.37
C GLU A 104 10.48 2.34 7.28
N ILE A 105 9.25 2.70 7.64
CA ILE A 105 8.19 3.03 6.69
C ILE A 105 8.18 4.54 6.48
N TYR A 106 8.04 4.94 5.23
CA TYR A 106 7.87 6.34 4.81
C TYR A 106 6.48 6.55 4.26
N PHE A 107 5.86 7.67 4.60
CA PHE A 107 4.49 8.02 4.24
C PHE A 107 4.43 9.43 3.64
N THR A 108 3.61 9.59 2.61
CA THR A 108 3.09 10.90 2.17
C THR A 108 1.69 10.71 1.60
N ALA A 109 1.00 11.80 1.27
CA ALA A 109 -0.35 11.76 0.71
C ALA A 109 -0.54 12.85 -0.33
N SER A 110 -1.55 12.68 -1.20
CA SER A 110 -1.94 13.63 -2.23
C SER A 110 -2.60 14.87 -1.63
N ILE A 111 -2.50 15.95 -2.35
CA ILE A 111 -3.21 17.22 -2.12
C ILE A 111 -3.11 17.75 -0.68
N ALA A 112 -2.44 18.85 -0.53
CA ALA A 112 -2.24 19.62 0.70
C ALA A 112 -1.14 19.12 1.65
N THR A 113 -0.29 18.19 1.23
CA THR A 113 0.98 17.98 1.91
C THR A 113 2.12 17.85 0.92
N ASN A 114 3.26 18.42 1.29
CA ASN A 114 4.54 18.23 0.62
C ASN A 114 5.56 17.62 1.61
N LYS A 115 5.04 16.98 2.66
CA LYS A 115 5.83 16.44 3.75
C LYS A 115 5.90 14.92 3.64
N ILE A 116 7.04 14.38 4.00
CA ILE A 116 7.26 12.95 4.13
C ILE A 116 7.45 12.64 5.60
N TYR A 117 6.78 11.62 6.07
CA TYR A 117 6.83 11.13 7.45
C TYR A 117 7.45 9.76 7.48
N LYS A 118 8.05 9.38 8.61
CA LYS A 118 8.65 8.07 8.78
C LYS A 118 8.34 7.47 10.15
N SER A 119 8.34 6.14 10.23
CA SER A 119 8.19 5.41 11.48
C SER A 119 8.97 4.09 11.45
N ARG A 120 9.60 3.75 12.57
CA ARG A 120 10.19 2.43 12.82
C ARG A 120 9.22 1.48 13.50
N ASP A 121 8.18 2.04 14.08
CA ASP A 121 7.12 1.32 14.79
C ASP A 121 5.75 1.92 14.45
N PRO A 122 5.23 1.66 13.23
CA PRO A 122 3.94 2.19 12.82
C PRO A 122 2.79 1.67 13.69
N LYS A 123 2.97 0.55 14.39
CA LYS A 123 1.96 0.02 15.31
C LYS A 123 1.70 0.92 16.51
N SER A 124 2.67 1.72 16.91
CA SER A 124 2.55 2.70 17.99
C SER A 124 1.72 3.93 17.63
N GLY A 125 1.44 4.16 16.35
CA GLY A 125 0.83 5.39 15.87
C GLY A 125 1.76 6.60 15.86
N LYS A 126 3.08 6.42 16.09
CA LYS A 126 4.05 7.50 16.17
C LYS A 126 4.86 7.63 14.88
N TRP A 127 4.93 8.88 14.41
CA TRP A 127 5.63 9.22 13.19
C TRP A 127 6.50 10.46 13.39
N GLU A 128 7.61 10.50 12.68
CA GLU A 128 8.55 11.62 12.65
C GLU A 128 8.49 12.28 11.28
N LEU A 129 8.56 13.59 11.26
CA LEU A 129 8.68 14.33 10.00
C LEU A 129 10.11 14.19 9.47
N VAL A 130 10.26 13.86 8.19
CA VAL A 130 11.53 14.04 7.49
C VAL A 130 11.82 15.55 7.42
N PRO A 131 13.02 16.01 7.78
CA PRO A 131 13.29 17.44 8.02
C PRO A 131 13.02 18.33 6.81
N ASP A 132 13.33 17.86 5.61
CA ASP A 132 13.18 18.65 4.40
C ASP A 132 11.75 18.53 3.85
N GLN A 133 11.26 19.63 3.28
CA GLN A 133 9.96 19.64 2.62
C GLN A 133 10.15 19.44 1.12
N PHE A 134 9.34 18.56 0.54
CA PHE A 134 9.29 18.43 -0.90
C PHE A 134 8.88 19.78 -1.53
N PRO A 135 9.52 20.23 -2.63
CA PRO A 135 9.30 21.58 -3.13
C PRO A 135 7.90 21.85 -3.68
N ASN A 136 7.17 20.79 -4.05
CA ASN A 136 5.85 20.90 -4.68
C ASN A 136 4.81 20.06 -3.95
N ILE A 137 3.57 20.49 -4.00
CA ILE A 137 2.42 19.66 -3.65
C ILE A 137 2.18 18.68 -4.81
N LEU A 138 2.06 17.42 -4.50
CA LEU A 138 1.93 16.35 -5.48
C LEU A 138 0.49 15.85 -5.54
N ALA A 139 0.09 15.44 -6.73
CA ALA A 139 -1.16 14.71 -6.94
C ALA A 139 -0.85 13.23 -7.15
N ASP A 140 -1.48 12.38 -6.36
CA ASP A 140 -1.36 10.93 -6.37
C ASP A 140 0.11 10.44 -6.37
N PRO A 141 0.88 10.83 -5.35
CA PRO A 141 2.29 10.45 -5.27
C PRO A 141 2.45 8.97 -4.96
N MET A 142 3.46 8.36 -5.54
CA MET A 142 3.95 7.05 -5.15
C MET A 142 5.45 7.09 -4.90
N LEU A 143 5.86 6.76 -3.68
CA LEU A 143 7.26 6.54 -3.32
C LEU A 143 7.67 5.11 -3.63
N PHE A 144 8.79 4.93 -4.29
CA PHE A 144 9.33 3.62 -4.63
C PHE A 144 10.82 3.53 -4.30
N TYR A 145 11.18 2.57 -3.46
CA TYR A 145 12.58 2.24 -3.17
C TYR A 145 13.03 1.06 -4.02
N ASP A 146 13.98 1.30 -4.91
CA ASP A 146 14.67 0.27 -5.67
C ASP A 146 15.89 -0.24 -4.88
N SER A 147 15.71 -1.31 -4.14
CA SER A 147 16.75 -1.89 -3.29
C SER A 147 17.95 -2.45 -4.07
N ASP A 148 17.78 -2.83 -5.33
CA ASP A 148 18.88 -3.35 -6.14
C ASP A 148 19.86 -2.24 -6.56
N ASN A 149 19.36 -1.03 -6.72
CA ASN A 149 20.14 0.15 -7.12
C ASN A 149 20.37 1.14 -5.98
N ASP A 150 19.80 0.89 -4.81
CA ASP A 150 19.81 1.78 -3.63
C ASP A 150 19.33 3.20 -3.96
N LYS A 151 18.19 3.29 -4.67
CA LYS A 151 17.61 4.54 -5.16
C LYS A 151 16.15 4.70 -4.76
N VAL A 152 15.75 5.94 -4.48
CA VAL A 152 14.36 6.31 -4.24
C VAL A 152 13.83 7.06 -5.44
N TYR A 153 12.64 6.68 -5.88
CA TYR A 153 11.91 7.32 -6.95
C TYR A 153 10.55 7.81 -6.45
N LEU A 154 10.09 8.88 -7.06
CA LEU A 154 8.75 9.40 -6.92
C LEU A 154 8.05 9.38 -8.26
N TYR A 155 6.88 8.76 -8.31
CA TYR A 155 5.95 8.82 -9.42
C TYR A 155 4.73 9.63 -8.99
N TYR A 156 4.18 10.46 -9.87
CA TYR A 156 3.02 11.27 -9.55
C TYR A 156 2.34 11.79 -10.80
N GLY A 157 1.13 12.24 -10.65
CA GLY A 157 0.32 12.86 -11.70
C GLY A 157 -1.13 12.49 -11.51
N SER A 158 -1.99 13.49 -11.65
CA SER A 158 -3.43 13.34 -11.69
C SER A 158 -4.00 14.42 -12.57
N GLY A 159 -4.66 14.04 -13.65
CA GLY A 159 -5.30 15.03 -14.51
C GLY A 159 -5.54 14.58 -15.95
N ALA A 160 -6.38 15.36 -16.59
CA ALA A 160 -6.62 15.27 -18.03
C ALA A 160 -5.50 16.00 -18.79
N ALA A 161 -4.98 15.38 -19.83
CA ALA A 161 -3.91 15.93 -20.68
C ALA A 161 -2.57 16.21 -19.95
N THR A 162 -2.42 15.76 -18.70
CA THR A 162 -1.15 15.81 -17.97
C THR A 162 -0.47 14.45 -18.04
N PRO A 163 0.88 14.40 -18.15
CA PRO A 163 1.57 13.13 -18.16
C PRO A 163 1.69 12.55 -16.75
N MET A 164 1.87 11.24 -16.67
CA MET A 164 2.48 10.61 -15.51
C MET A 164 3.93 11.05 -15.43
N MET A 165 4.36 11.53 -14.26
CA MET A 165 5.69 12.05 -14.02
C MET A 165 6.52 11.06 -13.17
N GLY A 166 7.84 11.13 -13.34
CA GLY A 166 8.78 10.37 -12.51
C GLY A 166 10.05 11.18 -12.23
N MET A 167 10.64 10.98 -11.05
CA MET A 167 11.92 11.59 -10.68
C MET A 167 12.69 10.75 -9.67
N GLU A 168 14.01 10.88 -9.66
CA GLU A 168 14.86 10.34 -8.61
C GLU A 168 14.94 11.33 -7.44
N LEU A 169 14.83 10.81 -6.22
CA LEU A 169 15.00 11.57 -4.99
C LEU A 169 16.33 11.22 -4.32
N ASP A 170 16.88 12.15 -3.57
CA ASP A 170 17.92 11.84 -2.60
C ASP A 170 17.32 11.01 -1.47
N LYS A 171 17.89 9.84 -1.19
CA LYS A 171 17.32 8.88 -0.24
C LYS A 171 17.37 9.32 1.23
N ASN A 172 18.12 10.33 1.57
CA ASN A 172 18.24 10.82 2.94
C ASN A 172 17.35 12.05 3.19
N SER A 173 17.35 12.99 2.24
CA SER A 173 16.57 14.22 2.33
C SER A 173 15.22 14.14 1.60
N PHE A 174 15.06 13.18 0.71
CA PHE A 174 13.91 13.06 -0.20
C PHE A 174 13.74 14.25 -1.15
N MET A 175 14.75 15.09 -1.28
CA MET A 175 14.76 16.19 -2.24
C MET A 175 15.01 15.66 -3.66
N PRO A 176 14.41 16.30 -4.68
CA PRO A 176 14.66 15.94 -6.08
C PRO A 176 16.14 16.03 -6.45
N LYS A 177 16.65 15.03 -7.15
CA LYS A 177 18.02 15.04 -7.71
C LYS A 177 18.09 15.66 -9.11
N GLY A 178 16.99 16.10 -9.65
CA GLY A 178 16.90 16.73 -10.97
C GLY A 178 15.47 17.06 -11.32
N GLU A 179 15.25 17.42 -12.57
CA GLU A 179 13.93 17.71 -13.09
C GLU A 179 13.08 16.45 -13.23
N ALA A 180 11.77 16.59 -13.01
CA ALA A 180 10.82 15.54 -13.25
C ALA A 180 10.72 15.21 -14.75
N THR A 181 10.68 13.94 -15.08
CA THR A 181 10.55 13.45 -16.45
C THR A 181 9.11 13.05 -16.74
N PRO A 182 8.47 13.57 -17.81
CA PRO A 182 7.21 13.03 -18.28
C PRO A 182 7.43 11.62 -18.85
N LEU A 183 6.71 10.64 -18.29
CA LEU A 183 6.86 9.24 -18.66
C LEU A 183 5.94 8.86 -19.82
N PHE A 184 4.66 9.20 -19.73
CA PHE A 184 3.67 8.96 -20.76
C PHE A 184 2.43 9.83 -20.53
N TYR A 185 1.68 10.01 -21.61
CA TYR A 185 0.37 10.62 -21.64
C TYR A 185 -0.70 9.58 -21.89
N SER A 186 -1.94 9.87 -21.56
CA SER A 186 -3.08 9.06 -22.00
C SER A 186 -3.13 8.94 -23.52
N ASN A 187 -3.57 7.80 -24.01
CA ASN A 187 -3.76 7.53 -25.43
C ASN A 187 -5.03 6.70 -25.66
N ALA A 188 -6.18 7.38 -25.58
CA ALA A 188 -7.49 6.76 -25.73
C ALA A 188 -7.71 6.13 -27.12
N GLU A 189 -7.03 6.61 -28.17
CA GLU A 189 -7.11 6.01 -29.50
C GLU A 189 -6.48 4.61 -29.52
N LYS A 190 -5.39 4.43 -28.76
CA LYS A 190 -4.69 3.16 -28.65
C LYS A 190 -5.26 2.28 -27.56
N TYR A 191 -5.67 2.88 -26.46
CA TYR A 191 -6.09 2.18 -25.24
C TYR A 191 -7.52 2.60 -24.89
N GLY A 192 -8.49 1.84 -25.36
CA GLY A 192 -9.91 2.16 -25.18
C GLY A 192 -10.34 2.29 -23.72
N TRP A 193 -9.65 1.66 -22.77
CA TRP A 193 -9.95 1.81 -21.34
C TRP A 193 -9.61 3.19 -20.79
N GLU A 194 -8.79 3.98 -21.48
CA GLU A 194 -8.48 5.36 -21.12
C GLU A 194 -9.56 6.35 -21.54
N VAL A 195 -10.56 5.91 -22.30
CA VAL A 195 -11.73 6.72 -22.63
C VAL A 195 -12.59 6.89 -21.38
N SER A 196 -12.89 8.12 -21.01
CA SER A 196 -13.69 8.44 -19.82
C SER A 196 -15.17 8.05 -19.96
N GLY A 197 -15.90 8.08 -18.83
CA GLY A 197 -17.33 7.83 -18.77
C GLY A 197 -17.70 6.34 -18.65
N ASP A 198 -18.98 6.09 -18.41
CA ASP A 198 -19.51 4.75 -18.32
C ASP A 198 -19.30 3.99 -19.62
N TYR A 199 -18.80 2.74 -19.47
CA TYR A 199 -18.47 1.88 -20.60
C TYR A 199 -17.44 2.44 -21.56
N ASN A 200 -16.59 3.39 -21.12
CA ASN A 200 -15.55 4.01 -21.94
C ASN A 200 -16.12 4.65 -23.23
N THR A 201 -17.17 5.42 -23.10
CA THR A 201 -17.91 5.98 -24.25
C THR A 201 -17.80 7.49 -24.40
N ASN A 202 -17.18 8.20 -23.46
CA ASN A 202 -17.10 9.65 -23.49
C ASN A 202 -15.81 10.14 -24.18
N TYR A 203 -15.84 10.21 -25.50
CA TYR A 203 -14.72 10.68 -26.32
C TYR A 203 -14.59 12.22 -26.38
N ILE A 204 -15.52 12.95 -25.77
CA ILE A 204 -15.50 14.42 -25.76
C ILE A 204 -14.48 14.95 -24.75
N HIS A 205 -14.25 14.19 -23.68
CA HIS A 205 -13.34 14.58 -22.61
C HIS A 205 -11.99 13.88 -22.76
N THR A 206 -10.92 14.62 -22.47
CA THR A 206 -9.57 14.05 -22.37
C THR A 206 -9.54 13.00 -21.24
N SER A 207 -8.91 11.88 -21.50
CA SER A 207 -8.72 10.83 -20.52
C SER A 207 -7.97 11.35 -19.31
N TRP A 208 -8.32 10.82 -18.14
CA TRP A 208 -7.69 11.16 -16.87
C TRP A 208 -6.68 10.09 -16.50
N LEU A 209 -5.45 10.48 -16.22
CA LEU A 209 -4.42 9.60 -15.65
C LEU A 209 -4.20 9.94 -14.18
N GLU A 210 -4.14 8.93 -13.32
CA GLU A 210 -3.83 9.06 -11.90
C GLU A 210 -3.41 7.72 -11.30
N GLY A 211 -3.11 7.69 -10.00
CA GLY A 211 -2.94 6.45 -9.24
C GLY A 211 -1.67 5.67 -9.55
N ALA A 212 -0.56 6.36 -9.86
CA ALA A 212 0.71 5.68 -10.15
C ALA A 212 1.09 4.62 -9.10
N TRP A 213 1.43 3.42 -9.56
CA TRP A 213 1.94 2.35 -8.69
C TRP A 213 3.06 1.57 -9.38
N MET A 214 4.27 1.67 -8.84
CA MET A 214 5.45 0.99 -9.37
C MET A 214 5.70 -0.33 -8.64
N ASN A 215 5.88 -1.39 -9.42
CA ASN A 215 6.34 -2.69 -8.92
C ASN A 215 7.61 -3.13 -9.64
N LYS A 216 8.46 -3.86 -8.94
CA LYS A 216 9.60 -4.55 -9.54
C LYS A 216 9.42 -6.06 -9.40
N TYR A 217 9.49 -6.77 -10.51
CA TYR A 217 9.39 -8.22 -10.52
C TYR A 217 10.37 -8.83 -11.54
N LYS A 218 11.21 -9.76 -11.08
CA LYS A 218 12.23 -10.43 -11.92
C LYS A 218 13.09 -9.44 -12.72
N GLY A 219 13.55 -8.37 -12.07
CA GLY A 219 14.42 -7.35 -12.67
C GLY A 219 13.71 -6.39 -13.64
N LYS A 220 12.40 -6.49 -13.80
CA LYS A 220 11.59 -5.59 -14.65
C LYS A 220 10.73 -4.69 -13.78
N TYR A 221 10.51 -3.46 -14.25
CA TYR A 221 9.66 -2.48 -13.62
C TYR A 221 8.31 -2.42 -14.30
N TYR A 222 7.25 -2.34 -13.51
CA TYR A 222 5.87 -2.29 -13.97
C TYR A 222 5.21 -1.09 -13.30
N LEU A 223 4.90 -0.07 -14.08
CA LEU A 223 4.14 1.09 -13.63
C LEU A 223 2.68 0.89 -14.02
N GLN A 224 1.83 0.84 -13.00
CA GLN A 224 0.36 0.78 -13.14
C GLN A 224 -0.21 2.19 -12.92
N TYR A 225 -1.41 2.42 -13.45
CA TYR A 225 -2.15 3.68 -13.31
C TYR A 225 -3.64 3.47 -13.55
#